data_316f70c382210d465650da88fca110dd
#
_entry.id   316f70c382210d465650da88fca110dd
#
_cell.length_a   1.000
_cell.length_b   1.000
_cell.length_c   1.000
_cell.angle_alpha   90.00
_cell.angle_beta   90.00
_cell.angle_gamma   90.00
#
_symmetry.space_group_name_H-M   'P 1'
#
loop_
_entity.id
_entity.type
_entity.pdbx_description
1 polymer ?
#
loop_
_entity_poly.entity_id
_entity_poly.type
_entity_poly.pdbx_seq_one_letter_code
_entity_poly.pdbx_strand_id
1 'polypeptide(L)'
;MSGKEYRTITDVKGPLVFLNKTEPVSYGEIVQLRLSDGSMKNGQVLDTSDEQVIVQVFEGTASVDRQTGVKFLGDVFKLPVSKGLIGRILDGAGRPRDGGPEIVADEMADIIGAAINPYSRQSPESFIQTGISAIDACTSLVRGQKLPIFSASGLPHN
;
A
#
# COMPACT_ATOMS: atom_id res chain seq x y z
N MET A 1 9.06 19.87 6.29
CA MET A 1 8.41 20.99 5.61
C MET A 1 6.99 21.11 6.12
N SER A 2 6.55 22.30 6.59
CA SER A 2 5.16 22.52 7.03
C SER A 2 4.29 22.64 5.78
N GLY A 3 3.70 21.54 5.32
CA GLY A 3 2.75 21.55 4.22
C GLY A 3 1.50 22.34 4.64
N LYS A 4 0.94 23.10 3.72
CA LYS A 4 -0.31 23.82 3.92
C LYS A 4 -1.45 22.82 4.10
N GLU A 5 -2.40 23.16 4.96
CA GLU A 5 -3.63 22.41 5.14
C GLU A 5 -4.76 23.10 4.40
N TYR A 6 -5.51 22.33 3.64
CA TYR A 6 -6.62 22.82 2.80
C TYR A 6 -7.95 22.25 3.28
N ARG A 7 -9.04 22.98 3.09
CA ARG A 7 -10.41 22.55 3.34
C ARG A 7 -11.19 22.62 2.04
N THR A 8 -10.93 21.69 1.16
CA THR A 8 -11.39 21.68 -0.24
C THR A 8 -12.22 20.47 -0.59
N ILE A 9 -12.69 19.73 0.42
CA ILE A 9 -13.55 18.55 0.21
C ILE A 9 -14.88 18.98 -0.39
N THR A 10 -15.20 18.42 -1.55
CA THR A 10 -16.46 18.67 -2.27
C THR A 10 -17.46 17.56 -2.05
N ASP A 11 -17.00 16.30 -2.06
CA ASP A 11 -17.85 15.12 -1.94
C ASP A 11 -17.13 13.95 -1.27
N VAL A 12 -17.88 13.00 -0.72
CA VAL A 12 -17.38 11.76 -0.12
C VAL A 12 -18.25 10.59 -0.60
N LYS A 13 -17.65 9.59 -1.25
CA LYS A 13 -18.35 8.41 -1.77
C LYS A 13 -17.61 7.13 -1.42
N GLY A 14 -18.16 6.35 -0.51
CA GLY A 14 -17.49 5.13 -0.03
C GLY A 14 -16.10 5.47 0.54
N PRO A 15 -15.01 4.83 0.09
CA PRO A 15 -13.67 5.11 0.56
C PRO A 15 -13.03 6.34 -0.09
N LEU A 16 -13.74 7.00 -1.03
CA LEU A 16 -13.19 8.08 -1.84
C LEU A 16 -13.62 9.45 -1.33
N VAL A 17 -12.67 10.37 -1.32
CA VAL A 17 -12.86 11.79 -1.01
C VAL A 17 -12.48 12.60 -2.23
N PHE A 18 -13.36 13.50 -2.64
CA PHE A 18 -13.19 14.38 -3.78
C PHE A 18 -12.82 15.78 -3.28
N LEU A 19 -11.77 16.33 -3.86
CA LEU A 19 -11.18 17.62 -3.45
C LEU A 19 -11.10 18.56 -4.64
N ASN A 20 -11.34 19.85 -4.45
CA ASN A 20 -10.91 20.84 -5.42
C ASN A 20 -9.38 20.96 -5.37
N LYS A 21 -8.75 20.96 -6.53
CA LYS A 21 -7.30 21.06 -6.67
C LYS A 21 -6.83 22.48 -6.33
N THR A 22 -5.92 22.60 -5.40
CA THR A 22 -5.37 23.88 -4.93
C THR A 22 -3.88 24.03 -5.20
N GLU A 23 -3.20 22.92 -5.45
CA GLU A 23 -1.77 22.88 -5.75
C GLU A 23 -1.46 21.71 -6.71
N PRO A 24 -0.28 21.68 -7.34
CA PRO A 24 0.17 20.52 -8.09
C PRO A 24 0.24 19.28 -7.17
N VAL A 25 -0.47 18.22 -7.53
CA VAL A 25 -0.54 16.96 -6.78
C VAL A 25 -0.19 15.84 -7.74
N SER A 26 0.60 14.88 -7.26
CA SER A 26 1.03 13.73 -8.05
C SER A 26 0.16 12.50 -7.77
N TYR A 27 -0.01 11.65 -8.80
CA TYR A 27 -0.61 10.33 -8.64
C TYR A 27 0.18 9.50 -7.62
N GLY A 28 -0.53 8.83 -6.71
CA GLY A 28 0.10 8.01 -5.68
C GLY A 28 0.62 8.78 -4.46
N GLU A 29 0.52 10.10 -4.45
CA GLU A 29 0.95 10.93 -3.33
C GLU A 29 0.12 10.65 -2.08
N ILE A 30 0.77 10.64 -0.92
CA ILE A 30 0.11 10.44 0.37
C ILE A 30 -0.50 11.73 0.88
N VAL A 31 -1.72 11.58 1.35
CA VAL A 31 -2.53 12.66 1.90
C VAL A 31 -2.88 12.35 3.34
N GLN A 32 -2.76 13.36 4.18
CA GLN A 32 -3.15 13.30 5.58
C GLN A 32 -4.43 14.11 5.79
N LEU A 33 -5.45 13.47 6.34
CA LEU A 33 -6.75 14.09 6.65
C LEU A 33 -6.85 14.30 8.16
N ARG A 34 -7.03 15.55 8.58
CA ARG A 34 -7.27 15.88 9.98
C ARG A 34 -8.76 16.15 10.21
N LEU A 35 -9.39 15.30 10.98
CA LEU A 35 -10.80 15.38 11.30
C LEU A 35 -11.07 16.49 12.34
N SER A 36 -12.34 16.84 12.51
CA SER A 36 -12.78 17.86 13.46
C SER A 36 -12.53 17.47 14.92
N ASP A 37 -12.47 16.18 15.24
CA ASP A 37 -12.13 15.64 16.55
C ASP A 37 -10.62 15.60 16.85
N GLY A 38 -9.79 16.04 15.89
CA GLY A 38 -8.33 16.04 15.96
C GLY A 38 -7.69 14.72 15.54
N SER A 39 -8.46 13.68 15.26
CA SER A 39 -7.92 12.42 14.75
C SER A 39 -7.38 12.57 13.33
N MET A 40 -6.41 11.71 12.99
CA MET A 40 -5.72 11.74 11.70
C MET A 40 -6.04 10.48 10.92
N LYS A 41 -6.31 10.63 9.63
CA LYS A 41 -6.43 9.54 8.68
C LYS A 41 -5.46 9.73 7.54
N ASN A 42 -5.04 8.63 6.92
CA ASN A 42 -4.16 8.67 5.76
C ASN A 42 -4.92 8.21 4.52
N GLY A 43 -4.53 8.77 3.40
CA GLY A 43 -5.05 8.38 2.11
C GLY A 43 -4.00 8.53 1.02
N GLN A 44 -4.37 8.12 -0.16
CA GLN A 44 -3.53 8.20 -1.35
C GLN A 44 -4.29 8.82 -2.50
N VAL A 45 -3.63 9.65 -3.27
CA VAL A 45 -4.18 10.21 -4.50
C VAL A 45 -4.32 9.11 -5.54
N LEU A 46 -5.57 8.85 -5.94
CA LEU A 46 -5.90 7.89 -7.00
C LEU A 46 -5.98 8.50 -8.37
N ASP A 47 -6.38 9.76 -8.43
CA ASP A 47 -6.51 10.47 -9.70
C ASP A 47 -6.41 11.98 -9.47
N THR A 48 -5.94 12.69 -10.48
CA THR A 48 -5.82 14.15 -10.46
C THR A 48 -6.11 14.72 -11.85
N SER A 49 -7.05 15.63 -11.92
CA SER A 49 -7.35 16.44 -13.10
C SER A 49 -6.86 17.88 -12.91
N ASP A 50 -7.25 18.77 -13.81
CA ASP A 50 -6.93 20.20 -13.67
C ASP A 50 -7.68 20.86 -12.51
N GLU A 51 -8.89 20.38 -12.18
CA GLU A 51 -9.76 20.98 -11.19
C GLU A 51 -9.97 20.14 -9.94
N GLN A 52 -9.80 18.82 -10.03
CA GLN A 52 -10.19 17.88 -8.98
C GLN A 52 -9.09 16.87 -8.68
N VAL A 53 -9.02 16.50 -7.40
CA VAL A 53 -8.18 15.40 -6.89
C VAL A 53 -9.09 14.37 -6.23
N ILE A 54 -8.86 13.10 -6.52
CA ILE A 54 -9.56 11.97 -5.89
C ILE A 54 -8.61 11.25 -4.96
N VAL A 55 -8.97 11.15 -3.70
CA VAL A 55 -8.17 10.51 -2.65
C VAL A 55 -8.91 9.30 -2.11
N GLN A 56 -8.24 8.16 -2.04
CA GLN A 56 -8.71 6.99 -1.29
C GLN A 56 -8.19 7.06 0.14
N VAL A 57 -9.11 6.98 1.11
CA VAL A 57 -8.77 6.99 2.54
C VAL A 57 -8.64 5.55 3.03
N PHE A 58 -7.49 5.22 3.64
CA PHE A 58 -7.17 3.85 4.06
C PHE A 58 -8.03 3.37 5.24
N GLU A 59 -8.23 4.24 6.23
CA GLU A 59 -9.00 3.93 7.44
C GLU A 59 -10.51 4.17 7.26
N GLY A 60 -10.95 4.36 6.01
CA GLY A 60 -12.34 4.66 5.68
C GLY A 60 -12.72 6.12 5.94
N THR A 61 -13.85 6.53 5.37
CA THR A 61 -14.30 7.94 5.33
C THR A 61 -15.27 8.32 6.45
N ALA A 62 -15.48 7.46 7.44
CA ALA A 62 -16.31 7.80 8.59
C ALA A 62 -15.80 9.09 9.26
N SER A 63 -16.72 10.01 9.57
CA SER A 63 -16.42 11.33 10.15
C SER A 63 -15.61 12.30 9.28
N VAL A 64 -15.37 11.97 8.01
CA VAL A 64 -14.82 12.92 7.05
C VAL A 64 -15.93 13.84 6.55
N ASP A 65 -15.71 15.13 6.69
CA ASP A 65 -16.64 16.18 6.28
C ASP A 65 -15.93 17.32 5.51
N ARG A 66 -16.68 18.36 5.15
CA ARG A 66 -16.13 19.52 4.44
C ARG A 66 -15.19 20.39 5.29
N GLN A 67 -15.21 20.23 6.62
CA GLN A 67 -14.34 20.94 7.55
C GLN A 67 -13.03 20.18 7.79
N THR A 68 -12.96 18.92 7.37
CA THR A 68 -11.75 18.09 7.47
C THR A 68 -10.59 18.77 6.75
N GLY A 69 -9.49 18.96 7.48
CA GLY A 69 -8.26 19.51 6.92
C GLY A 69 -7.52 18.46 6.09
N VAL A 70 -7.06 18.84 4.92
CA VAL A 70 -6.33 17.95 3.99
C VAL A 70 -4.93 18.51 3.77
N LYS A 71 -3.94 17.67 3.95
CA LYS A 71 -2.52 18.00 3.75
C LYS A 71 -1.87 17.01 2.81
N PHE A 72 -1.34 17.49 1.70
CA PHE A 72 -0.51 16.71 0.79
C PHE A 72 0.91 16.64 1.33
N LEU A 73 1.52 15.46 1.30
CA LEU A 73 2.85 15.23 1.88
C LEU A 73 3.99 15.37 0.87
N GLY A 74 3.70 15.40 -0.42
CA GLY A 74 4.70 15.52 -1.49
C GLY A 74 5.54 14.25 -1.67
N ASP A 75 5.09 13.11 -1.14
CA ASP A 75 5.82 11.85 -1.20
C ASP A 75 4.85 10.66 -1.39
N VAL A 76 5.37 9.56 -1.90
CA VAL A 76 4.62 8.31 -2.04
C VAL A 76 4.66 7.50 -0.74
N PHE A 77 3.85 6.44 -0.67
CA PHE A 77 3.84 5.58 0.50
C PHE A 77 5.14 4.76 0.59
N LYS A 78 5.80 4.87 1.74
CA LYS A 78 7.06 4.17 2.03
C LYS A 78 6.90 3.27 3.25
N LEU A 79 7.59 2.14 3.22
CA LEU A 79 7.65 1.19 4.32
C LEU A 79 9.03 1.30 4.99
N PRO A 80 9.09 1.37 6.34
CA PRO A 80 10.37 1.25 7.05
C PRO A 80 10.94 -0.15 6.86
N VAL A 81 12.16 -0.27 6.38
CA VAL A 81 12.86 -1.53 6.18
C VAL A 81 14.04 -1.63 7.13
N SER A 82 14.10 -2.71 7.89
CA SER A 82 15.23 -3.05 8.77
C SER A 82 15.17 -4.52 9.14
N LYS A 83 16.23 -5.03 9.75
CA LYS A 83 16.25 -6.39 10.33
C LYS A 83 15.22 -6.54 11.46
N GLY A 84 14.81 -5.45 12.08
CA GLY A 84 13.78 -5.41 13.11
C GLY A 84 12.37 -5.76 12.64
N LEU A 85 12.14 -5.88 11.31
CA LEU A 85 10.87 -6.37 10.74
C LEU A 85 10.68 -7.88 10.88
N ILE A 86 11.78 -8.63 11.05
CA ILE A 86 11.72 -10.10 11.06
C ILE A 86 10.91 -10.58 12.28
N GLY A 87 9.86 -11.37 12.01
CA GLY A 87 8.97 -11.91 13.04
C GLY A 87 7.93 -10.92 13.59
N ARG A 88 7.83 -9.70 13.05
CA ARG A 88 6.84 -8.70 13.45
C ARG A 88 5.53 -8.86 12.67
N ILE A 89 4.43 -8.44 13.29
CA ILE A 89 3.10 -8.35 12.65
C ILE A 89 2.76 -6.88 12.51
N LEU A 90 2.56 -6.44 11.28
CA LEU A 90 2.29 -5.05 10.93
C LEU A 90 0.93 -4.93 10.21
N ASP A 91 0.34 -3.74 10.23
CA ASP A 91 -0.78 -3.40 9.36
C ASP A 91 -0.29 -3.04 7.94
N GLY A 92 -1.24 -2.76 7.03
CA GLY A 92 -0.91 -2.36 5.65
C GLY A 92 -0.16 -1.03 5.54
N ALA A 93 -0.06 -0.26 6.60
CA ALA A 93 0.70 0.98 6.68
C ALA A 93 2.07 0.81 7.36
N GLY A 94 2.47 -0.43 7.68
CA GLY A 94 3.74 -0.72 8.34
C GLY A 94 3.76 -0.44 9.85
N ARG A 95 2.59 -0.23 10.48
CA ARG A 95 2.50 0.01 11.91
C ARG A 95 2.40 -1.29 12.68
N PRO A 96 3.10 -1.44 13.83
CA PRO A 96 3.02 -2.63 14.66
C PRO A 96 1.59 -2.99 15.11
N ARG A 97 1.22 -4.26 14.95
CA ARG A 97 -0.04 -4.85 15.44
C ARG A 97 0.19 -5.92 16.51
N ASP A 98 1.43 -6.25 16.76
CA ASP A 98 1.88 -7.26 17.72
C ASP A 98 2.13 -6.71 19.13
N GLY A 99 1.83 -5.44 19.38
CA GLY A 99 2.12 -4.76 20.65
C GLY A 99 3.60 -4.43 20.88
N GLY A 100 4.45 -4.70 19.89
CA GLY A 100 5.86 -4.34 19.94
C GLY A 100 6.11 -2.84 19.66
N PRO A 101 7.35 -2.38 19.86
CA PRO A 101 7.73 -0.99 19.60
C PRO A 101 7.65 -0.66 18.08
N GLU A 102 7.62 0.64 17.77
CA GLU A 102 7.76 1.14 16.41
C GLU A 102 9.04 0.61 15.75
N ILE A 103 8.97 0.40 14.44
CA ILE A 103 10.11 -0.09 13.67
C ILE A 103 11.09 1.07 13.42
N VAL A 104 12.31 0.91 13.90
CA VAL A 104 13.41 1.82 13.55
C VAL A 104 13.89 1.42 12.16
N ALA A 105 13.69 2.31 11.19
CA ALA A 105 14.05 2.07 9.80
C ALA A 105 15.55 2.24 9.58
N ASP A 106 16.20 1.28 8.93
CA ASP A 106 17.51 1.47 8.31
C ASP A 106 17.35 2.23 6.98
N GLU A 107 16.24 1.96 6.28
CA GLU A 107 15.87 2.57 5.01
C GLU A 107 14.35 2.71 4.90
N MET A 108 13.90 3.72 4.15
CA MET A 108 12.48 3.88 3.76
C MET A 108 12.33 3.46 2.31
N ALA A 109 11.71 2.31 2.07
CA ALA A 109 11.50 1.75 0.73
C ALA A 109 10.10 2.11 0.19
N ASP A 110 10.03 2.52 -1.07
CA ASP A 110 8.76 2.73 -1.76
C ASP A 110 8.02 1.40 -1.90
N ILE A 111 6.75 1.34 -1.53
CA ILE A 111 5.94 0.13 -1.70
C ILE A 111 5.58 -0.14 -3.16
N ILE A 112 5.54 0.89 -3.99
CA ILE A 112 5.39 0.79 -5.43
C ILE A 112 6.79 0.75 -6.03
N GLY A 113 7.34 -0.45 -6.18
CA GLY A 113 8.64 -0.63 -6.83
C GLY A 113 8.63 -0.16 -8.28
N ALA A 114 9.82 0.07 -8.83
CA ALA A 114 9.97 0.37 -10.24
C ALA A 114 9.45 -0.80 -11.10
N ALA A 115 8.67 -0.47 -12.14
CA ALA A 115 8.21 -1.47 -13.10
C ALA A 115 9.43 -2.11 -13.79
N ILE A 116 9.52 -3.44 -13.72
CA ILE A 116 10.58 -4.17 -14.40
C ILE A 116 10.30 -4.16 -15.90
N ASN A 117 11.26 -3.64 -16.68
CA ASN A 117 11.18 -3.72 -18.14
C ASN A 117 11.08 -5.21 -18.55
N PRO A 118 10.07 -5.60 -19.35
CA PRO A 118 9.92 -6.99 -19.80
C PRO A 118 11.18 -7.56 -20.48
N TYR A 119 11.96 -6.71 -21.16
CA TYR A 119 13.23 -7.11 -21.78
C TYR A 119 14.31 -7.52 -20.78
N SER A 120 14.30 -6.98 -19.56
CA SER A 120 15.26 -7.33 -18.51
C SER A 120 14.85 -8.57 -17.69
N ARG A 121 13.71 -9.18 -18.00
CA ARG A 121 13.28 -10.42 -17.35
C ARG A 121 14.13 -11.58 -17.83
N GLN A 122 14.73 -12.28 -16.89
CA GLN A 122 15.43 -13.54 -17.15
C GLN A 122 14.46 -14.71 -17.00
N SER A 123 14.64 -15.75 -17.81
CA SER A 123 13.91 -17.01 -17.62
C SER A 123 14.31 -17.63 -16.27
N PRO A 124 13.36 -18.10 -15.47
CA PRO A 124 13.69 -18.74 -14.21
C PRO A 124 14.38 -20.09 -14.45
N GLU A 125 15.54 -20.29 -13.82
CA GLU A 125 16.38 -21.48 -14.00
C GLU A 125 16.65 -22.22 -12.68
N SER A 126 16.39 -21.57 -11.53
CA SER A 126 16.70 -22.15 -10.22
C SER A 126 15.59 -23.08 -9.74
N PHE A 127 15.85 -24.39 -9.76
CA PHE A 127 14.93 -25.40 -9.26
C PHE A 127 14.70 -25.27 -7.75
N ILE A 128 13.47 -25.47 -7.33
CA ILE A 128 13.07 -25.55 -5.92
C ILE A 128 12.62 -26.99 -5.66
N GLN A 129 13.38 -27.71 -4.84
CA GLN A 129 12.99 -29.02 -4.38
C GLN A 129 11.94 -28.88 -3.27
N THR A 130 10.72 -29.35 -3.55
CA THR A 130 9.58 -29.27 -2.61
C THR A 130 9.49 -30.48 -1.69
N GLY A 131 10.09 -31.63 -2.08
CA GLY A 131 9.94 -32.91 -1.41
C GLY A 131 8.65 -33.67 -1.78
N ILE A 132 7.81 -33.08 -2.63
CA ILE A 132 6.58 -33.69 -3.12
C ILE A 132 6.88 -34.25 -4.51
N SER A 133 6.93 -35.61 -4.63
CA SER A 133 7.35 -36.27 -5.86
C SER A 133 6.52 -35.90 -7.09
N ALA A 134 5.22 -35.68 -6.93
CA ALA A 134 4.35 -35.26 -8.03
C ALA A 134 4.72 -33.87 -8.57
N ILE A 135 5.13 -32.95 -7.70
CA ILE A 135 5.59 -31.62 -8.11
C ILE A 135 6.99 -31.71 -8.69
N ASP A 136 7.92 -32.30 -7.95
CA ASP A 136 9.33 -32.30 -8.30
C ASP A 136 9.62 -33.08 -9.59
N ALA A 137 8.86 -34.16 -9.88
CA ALA A 137 9.06 -34.98 -11.07
C ALA A 137 8.19 -34.59 -12.27
N CYS A 138 6.94 -34.12 -12.04
CA CYS A 138 5.99 -33.89 -13.13
C CYS A 138 5.79 -32.43 -13.49
N THR A 139 5.89 -31.53 -12.52
CA THR A 139 5.65 -30.09 -12.69
C THR A 139 6.66 -29.27 -11.89
N SER A 140 7.94 -29.55 -12.12
CA SER A 140 9.06 -28.95 -11.38
C SER A 140 8.89 -27.47 -11.14
N LEU A 141 9.01 -27.05 -9.88
CA LEU A 141 8.88 -25.66 -9.47
C LEU A 141 10.25 -24.97 -9.60
N VAL A 142 10.26 -23.80 -10.21
CA VAL A 142 11.45 -22.94 -10.28
C VAL A 142 11.20 -21.62 -9.59
N ARG A 143 12.26 -21.00 -9.11
CA ARG A 143 12.19 -19.74 -8.38
C ARG A 143 11.60 -18.64 -9.26
N GLY A 144 10.54 -17.97 -8.77
CA GLY A 144 9.79 -16.95 -9.53
C GLY A 144 8.59 -17.50 -10.35
N GLN A 145 8.39 -18.82 -10.38
CA GLN A 145 7.23 -19.45 -11.03
C GLN A 145 6.00 -19.42 -10.11
N LYS A 146 4.81 -19.31 -10.71
CA LYS A 146 3.52 -19.50 -10.03
C LYS A 146 3.02 -20.90 -10.32
N LEU A 147 2.84 -21.71 -9.28
CA LEU A 147 2.25 -23.04 -9.37
C LEU A 147 0.90 -23.04 -8.63
N PRO A 148 -0.24 -23.06 -9.34
CA PRO A 148 -1.54 -23.11 -8.69
C PRO A 148 -1.81 -24.52 -8.17
N ILE A 149 -2.35 -24.61 -6.95
CA ILE A 149 -2.80 -25.87 -6.33
C ILE A 149 -4.32 -25.77 -6.20
N PHE A 150 -5.02 -26.69 -6.82
CA PHE A 150 -6.48 -26.75 -6.79
C PHE A 150 -6.93 -27.94 -5.90
N SER A 151 -7.90 -27.70 -5.04
CA SER A 151 -8.56 -28.75 -4.27
C SER A 151 -10.07 -28.53 -4.27
N ALA A 152 -10.83 -29.61 -4.01
CA ALA A 152 -12.27 -29.49 -3.81
C ALA A 152 -12.57 -28.82 -2.46
N SER A 153 -13.77 -28.21 -2.37
CA SER A 153 -14.24 -27.59 -1.13
C SER A 153 -14.25 -28.59 0.03
N GLY A 154 -13.68 -28.18 1.16
CA GLY A 154 -13.58 -29.01 2.36
C GLY A 154 -12.37 -29.96 2.43
N LEU A 155 -11.52 -30.00 1.40
CA LEU A 155 -10.27 -30.73 1.45
C LEU A 155 -9.13 -29.82 1.96
N PRO A 156 -8.21 -30.35 2.78
CA PRO A 156 -7.03 -29.61 3.18
C PRO A 156 -6.11 -29.42 1.99
N HIS A 157 -5.68 -28.18 1.75
CA HIS A 157 -4.73 -27.83 0.69
C HIS A 157 -3.56 -26.96 1.21
N ASN A 158 -3.40 -26.91 2.52
CA ASN A 158 -2.27 -26.30 3.22
C ASN A 158 -1.25 -27.34 3.63
#